data_07bd2440cf875529e43e85f8ac5b3fbc
#
_entry.id   07bd2440cf875529e43e85f8ac5b3fbc
#
_cell.length_a   1.000
_cell.length_b   1.000
_cell.length_c   1.000
_cell.angle_alpha   90.00
_cell.angle_beta   90.00
_cell.angle_gamma   90.00
#
_symmetry.space_group_name_H-M   'P 1'
#
loop_
_entity.id
_entity.type
_entity.pdbx_description
1 polymer ?
#
loop_
_entity_poly.entity_id
_entity_poly.type
_entity_poly.pdbx_seq_one_letter_code
_entity_poly.pdbx_strand_id
1 'polypeptide(L)'
;MPIIRLITPWLTGLLFTFLTVIAPATAKNDSNSPPDGDWLGVLSTPGGELRLLVTAIEQADGSYRGQLESLDQAPGQKIPMSEFAIDRNRMAFTIAAMGASYSGTWNDQTQHYEGEFSQGMTLPLAFARPGTIDVTVIDGMDGVWEGMLVRGETELAFTLNVETGEDGTQVTLDSVTQAAYGIPVSDFTRDGDSIGFRVPAANVTYRGEVNAEGDTLTGLWIRPGFPDAEVSFQRTAAAVTGPNRPQTPQAPFPYGAEEIHFDNPAAEGVTLAGTLTIPQGDGPFPAAILISGSGPQDRDETVWTHRPFAVIADHLTRNGIAVLRYDDRGFGESTGDFAASTSMDFASDTAAALAWLKTRPEIDAASIGLIGHSEGGLIAPVVAADNSDVAFLVLLAGPGTTGEQIILDQSLAAAEASGQSEAQLEILAGLIPQITGAVRDAADADAASQALDALLTDEVLAQLGIAPAQKSLVIGQNVRAWYRAFLRHDPAPWLARVDQPVLAVNGSLDIQVVPGANLAGIEAGLSGNDDVTTLELEGLNHMFQTAETGEVAEYARIEETFAPSALELITDWITTRFGN
;
A
#
# COMPACT_ATOMS: atom_id res chain seq x y z
N MET A 1 -9.59 -35.22 10.41
CA MET A 1 -9.78 -34.65 9.06
C MET A 1 -9.05 -33.32 9.07
N PRO A 2 -8.01 -33.14 8.28
CA PRO A 2 -7.14 -31.97 8.41
C PRO A 2 -7.80 -30.72 7.80
N ILE A 3 -7.72 -29.66 8.56
CA ILE A 3 -8.12 -28.31 8.22
C ILE A 3 -7.10 -27.77 7.22
N ILE A 4 -7.50 -27.64 5.97
CA ILE A 4 -6.75 -26.88 4.96
C ILE A 4 -6.90 -25.41 5.33
N ARG A 5 -5.91 -24.85 6.03
CA ARG A 5 -5.77 -23.41 6.20
C ARG A 5 -4.78 -22.88 5.16
N LEU A 6 -5.34 -22.27 4.12
CA LEU A 6 -4.93 -21.07 3.39
C LEU A 6 -3.42 -20.78 3.30
N ILE A 7 -2.81 -21.30 2.25
CA ILE A 7 -1.63 -20.66 1.62
C ILE A 7 -2.18 -19.70 0.56
N THR A 8 -2.79 -18.61 0.95
CA THR A 8 -3.26 -17.60 0.00
C THR A 8 -3.31 -16.20 0.59
N PRO A 9 -2.20 -15.66 1.09
CA PRO A 9 -2.03 -14.23 0.98
C PRO A 9 -0.80 -13.80 0.16
N TRP A 10 0.12 -14.71 -0.19
CA TRP A 10 1.45 -14.33 -0.67
C TRP A 10 1.61 -14.21 -2.19
N LEU A 11 0.64 -14.67 -2.97
CA LEU A 11 0.64 -14.52 -4.44
C LEU A 11 -0.30 -13.41 -4.94
N THR A 12 -1.05 -12.77 -4.05
CA THR A 12 -1.85 -11.60 -4.39
C THR A 12 -1.19 -10.38 -3.82
N GLY A 13 -0.62 -9.55 -4.68
CA GLY A 13 -0.10 -8.24 -4.30
C GLY A 13 -1.15 -7.51 -3.46
N LEU A 14 -0.76 -7.11 -2.24
CA LEU A 14 -1.59 -6.38 -1.30
C LEU A 14 -1.97 -5.03 -1.91
N LEU A 15 -3.24 -4.88 -2.30
CA LEU A 15 -3.89 -3.58 -2.38
C LEU A 15 -4.53 -3.34 -1.01
N PHE A 16 -3.89 -2.58 -0.15
CA PHE A 16 -4.52 -2.03 1.05
C PHE A 16 -4.34 -0.52 1.08
N THR A 17 -5.43 0.13 1.32
CA THR A 17 -5.57 1.58 1.28
C THR A 17 -6.04 2.11 2.61
N PHE A 18 -5.55 3.25 3.03
CA PHE A 18 -5.88 3.91 4.29
C PHE A 18 -6.58 5.25 4.11
N LEU A 19 -7.48 5.52 5.06
CA LEU A 19 -8.26 6.75 5.20
C LEU A 19 -7.46 7.87 5.85
N THR A 20 -7.59 9.07 5.29
CA THR A 20 -7.36 10.33 6.01
C THR A 20 -8.66 11.09 6.11
N VAL A 21 -9.03 11.45 7.33
CA VAL A 21 -10.22 12.27 7.64
C VAL A 21 -9.89 13.74 7.34
N ILE A 22 -10.64 14.36 6.45
CA ILE A 22 -10.63 15.81 6.22
C ILE A 22 -11.97 16.38 6.68
N ALA A 23 -11.93 17.43 7.49
CA ALA A 23 -13.10 18.14 7.99
C ALA A 23 -13.82 18.93 6.87
N PRO A 24 -15.16 19.09 6.94
CA PRO A 24 -15.95 19.61 5.84
C PRO A 24 -15.81 21.12 5.65
N ALA A 25 -15.64 21.53 4.42
CA ALA A 25 -15.82 22.91 3.97
C ALA A 25 -17.23 23.06 3.37
N THR A 26 -18.05 23.90 3.96
CA THR A 26 -19.39 24.24 3.47
C THR A 26 -19.30 25.06 2.20
N ALA A 27 -19.67 24.49 1.05
CA ALA A 27 -19.77 25.19 -0.20
C ALA A 27 -21.19 25.69 -0.46
N LYS A 28 -21.33 26.98 -0.78
CA LYS A 28 -22.55 27.58 -1.32
C LYS A 28 -22.59 27.39 -2.83
N ASN A 29 -23.70 26.90 -3.34
CA ASN A 29 -23.99 26.80 -4.77
C ASN A 29 -24.04 28.18 -5.44
N ASP A 30 -23.08 28.46 -6.30
CA ASP A 30 -23.15 29.52 -7.30
C ASP A 30 -22.90 28.92 -8.70
N SER A 31 -23.83 29.14 -9.62
CA SER A 31 -23.80 28.70 -11.03
C SER A 31 -22.60 29.22 -11.85
N ASN A 32 -21.58 29.72 -11.19
CA ASN A 32 -20.38 30.32 -11.78
C ASN A 32 -19.09 29.69 -11.21
N SER A 33 -19.19 28.56 -10.49
CA SER A 33 -18.03 27.92 -9.89
C SER A 33 -17.14 27.28 -10.96
N PRO A 34 -15.78 27.33 -10.77
CA PRO A 34 -14.84 26.62 -11.63
C PRO A 34 -15.06 25.11 -11.58
N PRO A 35 -14.61 24.33 -12.57
CA PRO A 35 -14.79 22.89 -12.61
C PRO A 35 -13.92 22.11 -11.61
N ASP A 36 -13.03 22.77 -10.87
CA ASP A 36 -12.21 22.18 -9.82
C ASP A 36 -13.01 21.65 -8.61
N GLY A 37 -12.41 20.75 -7.85
CA GLY A 37 -13.01 20.10 -6.68
C GLY A 37 -13.74 18.80 -7.00
N ASP A 38 -14.58 18.36 -6.07
CA ASP A 38 -15.15 17.03 -6.07
C ASP A 38 -16.45 16.92 -6.86
N TRP A 39 -16.62 15.77 -7.54
CA TRP A 39 -17.77 15.39 -8.34
C TRP A 39 -18.16 13.95 -7.99
N LEU A 40 -19.35 13.75 -7.43
CA LEU A 40 -19.86 12.44 -7.04
C LEU A 40 -20.78 11.89 -8.13
N GLY A 41 -20.65 10.59 -8.42
CA GLY A 41 -21.54 9.85 -9.29
C GLY A 41 -21.94 8.51 -8.68
N VAL A 42 -23.17 8.07 -8.92
CA VAL A 42 -23.64 6.73 -8.50
C VAL A 42 -23.81 5.87 -9.75
N LEU A 43 -22.96 4.85 -9.87
CA LEU A 43 -22.97 3.90 -10.98
C LEU A 43 -23.80 2.68 -10.60
N SER A 44 -24.95 2.49 -11.25
CA SER A 44 -25.79 1.29 -11.08
C SER A 44 -25.23 0.12 -11.87
N THR A 45 -24.74 -0.91 -11.17
CA THR A 45 -24.19 -2.13 -11.78
C THR A 45 -25.08 -3.36 -11.48
N PRO A 46 -24.94 -4.46 -12.20
CA PRO A 46 -25.63 -5.72 -11.85
C PRO A 46 -25.28 -6.24 -10.45
N GLY A 47 -24.18 -5.77 -9.86
CA GLY A 47 -23.71 -6.14 -8.52
C GLY A 47 -24.12 -5.18 -7.40
N GLY A 48 -24.86 -4.10 -7.72
CA GLY A 48 -25.26 -3.05 -6.78
C GLY A 48 -24.85 -1.66 -7.26
N GLU A 49 -25.09 -0.66 -6.44
CA GLU A 49 -24.67 0.72 -6.69
C GLU A 49 -23.23 0.93 -6.23
N LEU A 50 -22.46 1.70 -7.01
CA LEU A 50 -21.10 2.10 -6.69
C LEU A 50 -21.01 3.62 -6.74
N ARG A 51 -20.56 4.22 -5.65
CA ARG A 51 -20.29 5.66 -5.58
C ARG A 51 -18.86 5.93 -6.05
N LEU A 52 -18.76 6.79 -7.04
CA LEU A 52 -17.49 7.17 -7.65
C LEU A 52 -17.28 8.67 -7.43
N LEU A 53 -16.19 9.03 -6.75
CA LEU A 53 -15.80 10.41 -6.51
C LEU A 53 -14.67 10.80 -7.47
N VAL A 54 -14.91 11.81 -8.29
CA VAL A 54 -13.89 12.42 -9.15
C VAL A 54 -13.42 13.70 -8.50
N THR A 55 -12.14 13.80 -8.18
CA THR A 55 -11.51 15.06 -7.74
C THR A 55 -10.79 15.70 -8.91
N ALA A 56 -11.22 16.90 -9.31
CA ALA A 56 -10.58 17.72 -10.33
C ALA A 56 -9.67 18.76 -9.66
N ILE A 57 -8.38 18.78 -10.03
CA ILE A 57 -7.35 19.64 -9.43
C ILE A 57 -6.80 20.56 -10.51
N GLU A 58 -7.02 21.89 -10.36
CA GLU A 58 -6.50 22.89 -11.29
C GLU A 58 -4.96 22.98 -11.18
N GLN A 59 -4.31 22.99 -12.36
CA GLN A 59 -2.87 23.11 -12.46
C GLN A 59 -2.47 24.57 -12.73
N ALA A 60 -1.21 24.94 -12.49
CA ALA A 60 -0.70 26.30 -12.70
C ALA A 60 -0.82 26.81 -14.14
N ASP A 61 -0.95 25.93 -15.13
CA ASP A 61 -1.15 26.26 -16.54
C ASP A 61 -2.64 26.39 -16.94
N GLY A 62 -3.56 26.19 -15.98
CA GLY A 62 -5.01 26.21 -16.19
C GLY A 62 -5.59 24.91 -16.75
N SER A 63 -4.81 23.85 -16.87
CA SER A 63 -5.29 22.49 -17.10
C SER A 63 -5.79 21.84 -15.82
N TYR A 64 -6.42 20.66 -15.92
CA TYR A 64 -6.91 19.92 -14.77
C TYR A 64 -6.29 18.51 -14.73
N ARG A 65 -5.93 18.05 -13.53
CA ARG A 65 -5.68 16.64 -13.25
C ARG A 65 -6.91 16.05 -12.58
N GLY A 66 -7.19 14.78 -12.87
CA GLY A 66 -8.30 14.04 -12.28
C GLY A 66 -7.84 12.84 -11.49
N GLN A 67 -8.51 12.58 -10.38
CA GLN A 67 -8.38 11.36 -9.60
C GLN A 67 -9.77 10.75 -9.40
N LEU A 68 -9.87 9.42 -9.46
CA LEU A 68 -11.10 8.68 -9.17
C LEU A 68 -10.93 7.92 -7.86
N GLU A 69 -11.96 7.97 -7.02
CA GLU A 69 -12.08 7.15 -5.83
C GLU A 69 -13.40 6.38 -5.91
N SER A 70 -13.38 5.09 -5.58
CA SER A 70 -14.60 4.30 -5.36
C SER A 70 -14.89 4.23 -3.88
N LEU A 71 -15.88 5.00 -3.41
CA LEU A 71 -16.24 5.10 -2.00
C LEU A 71 -16.73 3.77 -1.41
N ASP A 72 -17.21 2.86 -2.27
CA ASP A 72 -17.77 1.57 -1.85
C ASP A 72 -16.81 0.39 -2.03
N GLN A 73 -15.76 0.52 -2.83
CA GLN A 73 -14.82 -0.57 -3.11
C GLN A 73 -13.43 -0.33 -2.55
N ALA A 74 -12.99 0.92 -2.53
CA ALA A 74 -11.67 1.33 -2.08
C ALA A 74 -11.71 2.78 -1.54
N PRO A 75 -12.41 3.02 -0.41
CA PRO A 75 -12.50 4.35 0.17
C PRO A 75 -11.10 4.85 0.58
N GLY A 76 -10.82 6.11 0.27
CA GLY A 76 -9.52 6.75 0.50
C GLY A 76 -8.49 6.48 -0.60
N GLN A 77 -8.74 5.55 -1.53
CA GLN A 77 -7.85 5.25 -2.64
C GLN A 77 -8.16 6.13 -3.85
N LYS A 78 -7.30 7.09 -4.10
CA LYS A 78 -7.38 7.98 -5.24
C LYS A 78 -6.56 7.42 -6.40
N ILE A 79 -7.23 7.00 -7.45
CA ILE A 79 -6.64 6.44 -8.66
C ILE A 79 -6.41 7.57 -9.65
N PRO A 80 -5.17 7.88 -10.04
CA PRO A 80 -4.90 8.94 -10.99
C PRO A 80 -5.44 8.57 -12.38
N MET A 81 -5.99 9.55 -13.06
CA MET A 81 -6.49 9.41 -14.42
C MET A 81 -5.34 9.57 -15.41
N SER A 82 -5.21 8.65 -16.36
CA SER A 82 -4.21 8.75 -17.44
C SER A 82 -4.52 9.87 -18.43
N GLU A 83 -5.80 10.19 -18.61
CA GLU A 83 -6.29 11.36 -19.36
C GLU A 83 -7.46 11.96 -18.59
N PHE A 84 -7.46 13.26 -18.40
CA PHE A 84 -8.57 13.98 -17.76
C PHE A 84 -8.81 15.32 -18.45
N ALA A 85 -10.05 15.58 -18.80
CA ALA A 85 -10.50 16.86 -19.32
C ALA A 85 -11.84 17.22 -18.69
N ILE A 86 -11.91 18.38 -18.09
CA ILE A 86 -13.14 18.94 -17.55
C ILE A 86 -13.24 20.41 -17.93
N ASP A 87 -14.40 20.80 -18.41
CA ASP A 87 -14.79 22.18 -18.62
C ASP A 87 -16.29 22.36 -18.32
N ARG A 88 -16.84 23.56 -18.52
CA ARG A 88 -18.25 23.86 -18.24
C ARG A 88 -19.25 23.04 -19.06
N ASN A 89 -18.82 22.40 -20.14
CA ASN A 89 -19.70 21.68 -21.06
C ASN A 89 -19.47 20.16 -21.03
N ARG A 90 -18.29 19.71 -20.60
CA ARG A 90 -17.89 18.31 -20.72
C ARG A 90 -16.96 17.89 -19.59
N MET A 91 -17.14 16.64 -19.14
CA MET A 91 -16.17 15.89 -18.34
C MET A 91 -15.83 14.60 -19.09
N ALA A 92 -14.54 14.31 -19.26
CA ALA A 92 -14.10 13.06 -19.85
C ALA A 92 -12.78 12.61 -19.22
N PHE A 93 -12.65 11.30 -18.99
CA PHE A 93 -11.42 10.74 -18.46
C PHE A 93 -11.17 9.31 -18.92
N THR A 94 -9.92 8.89 -18.81
CA THR A 94 -9.46 7.52 -19.04
C THR A 94 -8.59 7.09 -17.84
N ILE A 95 -8.78 5.86 -17.38
CA ILE A 95 -7.94 5.23 -16.37
C ILE A 95 -7.36 3.97 -17.00
N ALA A 96 -6.19 4.09 -17.64
CA ALA A 96 -5.58 3.03 -18.42
C ALA A 96 -5.30 1.77 -17.57
N ALA A 97 -4.88 1.94 -16.32
CA ALA A 97 -4.61 0.85 -15.38
C ALA A 97 -5.81 -0.07 -15.12
N MET A 98 -7.03 0.46 -15.29
CA MET A 98 -8.28 -0.28 -15.06
C MET A 98 -9.05 -0.58 -16.35
N GLY A 99 -8.59 -0.10 -17.51
CA GLY A 99 -9.33 -0.14 -18.77
C GLY A 99 -10.67 0.61 -18.67
N ALA A 100 -10.74 1.63 -17.82
CA ALA A 100 -11.96 2.40 -17.58
C ALA A 100 -11.92 3.74 -18.30
N SER A 101 -13.09 4.21 -18.74
CA SER A 101 -13.25 5.55 -19.33
C SER A 101 -14.63 6.12 -19.05
N TYR A 102 -14.71 7.44 -19.05
CA TYR A 102 -15.97 8.19 -18.94
C TYR A 102 -16.02 9.31 -19.97
N SER A 103 -17.22 9.58 -20.49
CA SER A 103 -17.48 10.77 -21.28
C SER A 103 -18.91 11.27 -21.05
N GLY A 104 -19.04 12.46 -20.49
CA GLY A 104 -20.31 13.11 -20.19
C GLY A 104 -20.36 14.56 -20.64
N THR A 105 -21.57 15.08 -20.82
CA THR A 105 -21.86 16.48 -21.16
C THR A 105 -22.65 17.15 -20.04
N TRP A 106 -22.38 18.43 -19.82
CA TRP A 106 -23.10 19.22 -18.82
C TRP A 106 -24.56 19.41 -19.21
N ASN A 107 -25.45 19.16 -18.25
CA ASN A 107 -26.88 19.43 -18.39
C ASN A 107 -27.27 20.57 -17.43
N ASP A 108 -27.66 21.72 -18.04
CA ASP A 108 -28.04 22.91 -17.26
C ASP A 108 -29.30 22.73 -16.41
N GLN A 109 -30.18 21.76 -16.74
CA GLN A 109 -31.42 21.52 -16.00
C GLN A 109 -31.18 20.68 -14.76
N THR A 110 -30.34 19.66 -14.87
CA THR A 110 -30.01 18.76 -13.76
C THR A 110 -28.79 19.22 -12.97
N GLN A 111 -27.94 20.09 -13.55
CA GLN A 111 -26.66 20.53 -13.00
C GLN A 111 -25.67 19.35 -12.83
N HIS A 112 -25.75 18.37 -13.75
CA HIS A 112 -24.90 17.18 -13.78
C HIS A 112 -24.11 17.08 -15.09
N TYR A 113 -22.94 16.42 -15.04
CA TYR A 113 -22.32 15.85 -16.24
C TYR A 113 -22.97 14.49 -16.50
N GLU A 114 -23.83 14.41 -17.49
CA GLU A 114 -24.54 13.19 -17.87
C GLU A 114 -23.79 12.47 -18.99
N GLY A 115 -23.47 11.19 -18.79
CA GLY A 115 -22.66 10.44 -19.73
C GLY A 115 -22.65 8.94 -19.51
N GLU A 116 -21.60 8.32 -20.04
CA GLU A 116 -21.40 6.86 -19.99
C GLU A 116 -20.02 6.53 -19.40
N PHE A 117 -20.03 5.59 -18.47
CA PHE A 117 -18.83 4.96 -17.91
C PHE A 117 -18.65 3.58 -18.53
N SER A 118 -17.44 3.29 -19.00
CA SER A 118 -17.10 2.02 -19.65
C SER A 118 -15.93 1.34 -18.91
N GLN A 119 -16.18 0.11 -18.44
CA GLN A 119 -15.16 -0.78 -17.89
C GLN A 119 -15.61 -2.22 -18.15
N GLY A 120 -15.22 -2.80 -19.30
CA GLY A 120 -15.71 -4.11 -19.74
C GLY A 120 -17.18 -4.12 -20.19
N MET A 121 -18.00 -3.24 -19.64
CA MET A 121 -19.38 -2.91 -20.06
C MET A 121 -19.56 -1.39 -19.98
N THR A 122 -20.54 -0.88 -20.72
CA THR A 122 -20.88 0.55 -20.72
C THR A 122 -22.18 0.77 -19.97
N LEU A 123 -22.16 1.68 -19.00
CA LEU A 123 -23.28 2.00 -18.12
C LEU A 123 -23.48 3.52 -18.08
N PRO A 124 -24.72 4.01 -17.99
CA PRO A 124 -24.98 5.42 -17.77
C PRO A 124 -24.46 5.84 -16.39
N LEU A 125 -23.85 7.02 -16.33
CA LEU A 125 -23.36 7.63 -15.11
C LEU A 125 -23.48 9.16 -15.21
N ALA A 126 -24.00 9.77 -14.15
CA ALA A 126 -24.01 11.21 -14.01
C ALA A 126 -23.14 11.63 -12.82
N PHE A 127 -22.33 12.68 -13.01
CA PHE A 127 -21.54 13.30 -11.94
C PHE A 127 -22.13 14.65 -11.56
N ALA A 128 -22.32 14.88 -10.26
CA ALA A 128 -22.78 16.14 -9.70
C ALA A 128 -21.89 16.56 -8.51
N ARG A 129 -22.08 17.77 -8.04
CA ARG A 129 -21.41 18.19 -6.79
C ARG A 129 -21.91 17.33 -5.61
N PRO A 130 -21.03 16.91 -4.68
CA PRO A 130 -21.47 16.26 -3.45
C PRO A 130 -22.59 17.02 -2.74
N GLY A 131 -23.57 16.31 -2.16
CA GLY A 131 -24.77 16.89 -1.55
C GLY A 131 -25.84 17.36 -2.53
N THR A 132 -25.63 17.25 -3.86
CA THR A 132 -26.65 17.59 -4.87
C THR A 132 -27.16 16.38 -5.66
N ILE A 133 -26.57 15.20 -5.44
CA ILE A 133 -27.00 13.94 -6.04
C ILE A 133 -27.79 13.13 -5.01
N ASP A 134 -28.79 12.38 -5.46
CA ASP A 134 -29.52 11.46 -4.58
C ASP A 134 -28.59 10.30 -4.20
N VAL A 135 -28.23 10.24 -2.93
CA VAL A 135 -27.42 9.17 -2.36
C VAL A 135 -28.25 8.40 -1.34
N THR A 136 -27.96 7.11 -1.17
CA THR A 136 -28.68 6.30 -0.19
C THR A 136 -28.26 6.72 1.22
N VAL A 137 -29.22 7.20 1.99
CA VAL A 137 -29.08 7.52 3.42
C VAL A 137 -29.83 6.47 4.23
N ILE A 138 -29.13 5.82 5.16
CA ILE A 138 -29.70 4.78 6.03
C ILE A 138 -29.78 5.34 7.47
N ASP A 139 -30.92 5.91 7.78
CA ASP A 139 -31.14 6.54 9.08
C ASP A 139 -31.04 5.58 10.27
N GLY A 140 -30.48 6.09 11.37
CA GLY A 140 -30.51 5.42 12.67
C GLY A 140 -29.52 4.26 12.82
N MET A 141 -28.58 4.11 11.86
CA MET A 141 -27.55 3.07 11.92
C MET A 141 -26.15 3.63 12.25
N ASP A 142 -25.97 4.95 12.20
CA ASP A 142 -24.67 5.57 12.47
C ASP A 142 -24.07 5.13 13.78
N GLY A 143 -22.75 4.91 13.75
CA GLY A 143 -21.96 4.52 14.91
C GLY A 143 -21.20 3.22 14.68
N VAL A 144 -20.67 2.73 15.77
CA VAL A 144 -19.80 1.56 15.81
C VAL A 144 -20.56 0.38 16.38
N TRP A 145 -20.48 -0.76 15.71
CA TRP A 145 -21.18 -1.99 16.07
C TRP A 145 -20.17 -3.13 16.22
N GLU A 146 -19.98 -3.62 17.44
CA GLU A 146 -19.07 -4.73 17.74
C GLU A 146 -19.79 -6.06 17.70
N GLY A 147 -19.22 -7.04 17.03
CA GLY A 147 -19.80 -8.37 16.87
C GLY A 147 -18.75 -9.48 16.93
N MET A 148 -19.23 -10.70 17.19
CA MET A 148 -18.38 -11.88 17.24
C MET A 148 -19.01 -13.03 16.47
N LEU A 149 -18.21 -13.62 15.57
CA LEU A 149 -18.55 -14.85 14.88
C LEU A 149 -17.84 -16.01 15.57
N VAL A 150 -18.61 -16.97 16.07
CA VAL A 150 -18.06 -18.17 16.70
C VAL A 150 -18.29 -19.38 15.81
N ARG A 151 -17.21 -20.08 15.42
CA ARG A 151 -17.26 -21.34 14.68
C ARG A 151 -16.36 -22.39 15.32
N GLY A 152 -16.95 -23.31 16.08
CA GLY A 152 -16.18 -24.30 16.83
C GLY A 152 -15.29 -23.61 17.88
N GLU A 153 -13.97 -23.80 17.77
CA GLU A 153 -12.97 -23.14 18.64
C GLU A 153 -12.48 -21.80 18.07
N THR A 154 -12.96 -21.37 16.91
CA THR A 154 -12.53 -20.13 16.28
C THR A 154 -13.51 -19.00 16.60
N GLU A 155 -13.00 -17.93 17.18
CA GLU A 155 -13.71 -16.70 17.47
C GLU A 155 -13.14 -15.58 16.59
N LEU A 156 -14.01 -14.91 15.81
CA LEU A 156 -13.65 -13.76 14.98
C LEU A 156 -14.42 -12.54 15.47
N ALA A 157 -13.70 -11.58 15.99
CA ALA A 157 -14.26 -10.29 16.40
C ALA A 157 -14.35 -9.37 15.17
N PHE A 158 -15.51 -8.74 15.00
CA PHE A 158 -15.77 -7.77 13.95
C PHE A 158 -16.23 -6.44 14.54
N THR A 159 -15.92 -5.37 13.82
CA THR A 159 -16.50 -4.05 14.06
C THR A 159 -17.08 -3.53 12.76
N LEU A 160 -18.36 -3.18 12.76
CA LEU A 160 -19.05 -2.53 11.64
C LEU A 160 -19.11 -1.04 11.93
N ASN A 161 -18.48 -0.21 11.11
CA ASN A 161 -18.45 1.23 11.22
C ASN A 161 -19.46 1.80 10.22
N VAL A 162 -20.45 2.56 10.70
CA VAL A 162 -21.49 3.16 9.87
C VAL A 162 -21.44 4.67 10.05
N GLU A 163 -21.21 5.39 8.96
CA GLU A 163 -21.13 6.85 8.93
C GLU A 163 -22.02 7.41 7.82
N THR A 164 -22.87 8.38 8.16
CA THR A 164 -23.73 9.06 7.19
C THR A 164 -23.29 10.51 7.04
N GLY A 165 -22.94 10.88 5.81
CA GLY A 165 -22.47 12.20 5.42
C GLY A 165 -23.21 12.75 4.20
N GLU A 166 -22.63 13.79 3.59
CA GLU A 166 -23.14 14.39 2.34
C GLU A 166 -23.11 13.42 1.17
N ASP A 167 -22.23 12.40 1.23
CA ASP A 167 -22.05 11.36 0.21
C ASP A 167 -22.88 10.09 0.50
N GLY A 168 -23.86 10.17 1.42
CA GLY A 168 -24.70 9.06 1.85
C GLY A 168 -24.12 8.26 3.01
N THR A 169 -24.72 7.09 3.29
CA THR A 169 -24.23 6.18 4.33
C THR A 169 -23.07 5.35 3.82
N GLN A 170 -21.94 5.46 4.49
CA GLN A 170 -20.74 4.64 4.25
C GLN A 170 -20.62 3.60 5.34
N VAL A 171 -20.20 2.39 4.96
CA VAL A 171 -20.06 1.29 5.91
C VAL A 171 -18.77 0.55 5.63
N THR A 172 -17.98 0.36 6.69
CA THR A 172 -16.80 -0.51 6.65
C THR A 172 -16.88 -1.57 7.72
N LEU A 173 -16.22 -2.68 7.50
CA LEU A 173 -16.08 -3.77 8.47
C LEU A 173 -14.62 -3.93 8.83
N ASP A 174 -14.34 -3.99 10.13
CA ASP A 174 -13.04 -4.39 10.64
C ASP A 174 -13.12 -5.84 11.14
N SER A 175 -12.22 -6.69 10.71
CA SER A 175 -12.01 -8.02 11.30
C SER A 175 -10.87 -7.93 12.30
N VAL A 176 -11.21 -7.59 13.54
CA VAL A 176 -10.23 -7.29 14.61
C VAL A 176 -9.30 -8.47 14.88
N THR A 177 -9.87 -9.68 14.95
CA THR A 177 -9.08 -10.92 15.18
C THR A 177 -8.12 -11.23 14.04
N GLN A 178 -8.45 -10.81 12.81
CA GLN A 178 -7.63 -11.05 11.61
C GLN A 178 -6.81 -9.81 11.23
N ALA A 179 -6.91 -8.74 12.05
CA ALA A 179 -6.24 -7.47 11.85
C ALA A 179 -6.48 -6.84 10.45
N ALA A 180 -7.67 -7.05 9.89
CA ALA A 180 -8.11 -6.47 8.63
C ALA A 180 -9.13 -5.37 8.91
N TYR A 181 -8.78 -4.14 8.57
CA TYR A 181 -9.55 -2.93 8.90
C TYR A 181 -10.03 -2.23 7.64
N GLY A 182 -11.10 -1.44 7.78
CA GLY A 182 -11.65 -0.64 6.69
C GLY A 182 -12.13 -1.46 5.49
N ILE A 183 -12.51 -2.74 5.69
CA ILE A 183 -13.01 -3.60 4.62
C ILE A 183 -14.31 -3.01 4.10
N PRO A 184 -14.42 -2.65 2.81
CA PRO A 184 -15.64 -2.07 2.26
C PRO A 184 -16.84 -3.01 2.40
N VAL A 185 -17.96 -2.44 2.82
CA VAL A 185 -19.26 -3.09 2.89
C VAL A 185 -20.13 -2.52 1.77
N SER A 186 -20.71 -3.39 0.94
CA SER A 186 -21.64 -2.99 -0.13
C SER A 186 -23.07 -3.42 0.17
N ASP A 187 -24.03 -2.86 -0.58
CA ASP A 187 -25.46 -3.20 -0.50
C ASP A 187 -26.00 -3.10 0.94
N PHE A 188 -25.51 -2.11 1.71
CA PHE A 188 -26.01 -1.85 3.05
C PHE A 188 -27.44 -1.28 2.94
N THR A 189 -28.40 -2.04 3.45
CA THR A 189 -29.83 -1.72 3.31
C THR A 189 -30.55 -1.85 4.64
N ARG A 190 -31.59 -1.04 4.81
CA ARG A 190 -32.54 -1.12 5.91
C ARG A 190 -33.98 -1.07 5.39
N ASP A 191 -34.78 -2.07 5.74
CA ASP A 191 -36.21 -2.09 5.47
C ASP A 191 -36.95 -2.39 6.80
N GLY A 192 -37.45 -1.33 7.44
CA GLY A 192 -37.96 -1.41 8.80
C GLY A 192 -36.86 -1.80 9.80
N ASP A 193 -37.01 -2.98 10.40
CA ASP A 193 -36.01 -3.54 11.31
C ASP A 193 -35.02 -4.47 10.60
N SER A 194 -35.29 -4.87 9.34
CA SER A 194 -34.42 -5.76 8.58
C SER A 194 -33.21 -5.02 8.03
N ILE A 195 -32.01 -5.59 8.25
CA ILE A 195 -30.72 -5.07 7.80
C ILE A 195 -30.06 -6.11 6.90
N GLY A 196 -29.56 -5.66 5.75
CA GLY A 196 -28.78 -6.49 4.84
C GLY A 196 -27.51 -5.77 4.41
N PHE A 197 -26.41 -6.53 4.23
CA PHE A 197 -25.20 -6.03 3.61
C PHE A 197 -24.32 -7.15 3.03
N ARG A 198 -23.33 -6.76 2.24
CA ARG A 198 -22.33 -7.68 1.69
C ARG A 198 -20.92 -7.22 2.05
N VAL A 199 -20.03 -8.21 2.23
CA VAL A 199 -18.58 -7.99 2.36
C VAL A 199 -17.91 -8.69 1.18
N PRO A 200 -17.73 -8.00 0.02
CA PRO A 200 -17.25 -8.63 -1.22
C PRO A 200 -15.88 -9.29 -1.06
N ALA A 201 -14.96 -8.67 -0.35
CA ALA A 201 -13.62 -9.19 -0.10
C ALA A 201 -13.61 -10.56 0.61
N ALA A 202 -14.64 -10.85 1.43
CA ALA A 202 -14.80 -12.12 2.13
C ALA A 202 -15.83 -13.06 1.46
N ASN A 203 -16.47 -12.62 0.37
CA ASN A 203 -17.62 -13.30 -0.26
C ASN A 203 -18.72 -13.64 0.74
N VAL A 204 -19.11 -12.66 1.57
CA VAL A 204 -20.08 -12.81 2.64
C VAL A 204 -21.31 -11.95 2.36
N THR A 205 -22.47 -12.46 2.75
CA THR A 205 -23.74 -11.72 2.88
C THR A 205 -24.20 -11.79 4.31
N TYR A 206 -24.54 -10.65 4.90
CA TYR A 206 -25.22 -10.58 6.20
C TYR A 206 -26.69 -10.29 5.99
N ARG A 207 -27.55 -10.95 6.79
CA ARG A 207 -28.97 -10.67 6.87
C ARG A 207 -29.41 -10.76 8.32
N GLY A 208 -29.94 -9.69 8.86
CA GLY A 208 -30.31 -9.60 10.26
C GLY A 208 -31.43 -8.60 10.53
N GLU A 209 -31.72 -8.41 11.80
CA GLU A 209 -32.73 -7.47 12.29
C GLU A 209 -32.11 -6.62 13.41
N VAL A 210 -32.41 -5.32 13.41
CA VAL A 210 -32.09 -4.42 14.52
C VAL A 210 -33.22 -4.48 15.54
N ASN A 211 -32.87 -4.51 16.83
CA ASN A 211 -33.87 -4.53 17.91
C ASN A 211 -34.60 -3.19 18.04
N ALA A 212 -35.68 -3.16 18.83
CA ALA A 212 -36.52 -1.97 19.03
C ALA A 212 -35.77 -0.80 19.69
N GLU A 213 -34.73 -1.08 20.46
CA GLU A 213 -33.88 -0.09 21.13
C GLU A 213 -32.85 0.51 20.12
N GLY A 214 -32.64 -0.13 18.97
CA GLY A 214 -31.73 0.34 17.94
C GLY A 214 -30.24 0.15 18.29
N ASP A 215 -29.91 -0.75 19.21
CA ASP A 215 -28.57 -0.96 19.75
C ASP A 215 -28.00 -2.37 19.52
N THR A 216 -28.84 -3.31 19.08
CA THR A 216 -28.43 -4.70 18.81
C THR A 216 -28.90 -5.13 17.42
N LEU A 217 -27.99 -5.64 16.63
CA LEU A 217 -28.23 -6.22 15.30
C LEU A 217 -27.95 -7.71 15.34
N THR A 218 -28.94 -8.57 15.14
CA THR A 218 -28.81 -10.03 15.19
C THR A 218 -29.15 -10.64 13.83
N GLY A 219 -28.30 -11.52 13.32
CA GLY A 219 -28.52 -12.10 12.00
C GLY A 219 -27.59 -13.23 11.62
N LEU A 220 -27.63 -13.58 10.35
CA LEU A 220 -26.87 -14.67 9.75
C LEU A 220 -25.72 -14.14 8.89
N TRP A 221 -24.54 -14.68 9.14
CA TRP A 221 -23.33 -14.53 8.34
C TRP A 221 -23.27 -15.68 7.32
N ILE A 222 -23.58 -15.39 6.07
CA ILE A 222 -23.77 -16.36 5.00
C ILE A 222 -22.55 -16.28 4.08
N ARG A 223 -21.80 -17.39 3.99
CA ARG A 223 -20.65 -17.51 3.09
C ARG A 223 -20.79 -18.79 2.26
N PRO A 224 -20.80 -18.71 0.92
CA PRO A 224 -20.90 -19.88 0.06
C PRO A 224 -19.85 -20.95 0.38
N GLY A 225 -20.29 -22.20 0.49
CA GLY A 225 -19.42 -23.34 0.84
C GLY A 225 -19.18 -23.56 2.34
N PHE A 226 -19.75 -22.73 3.20
CA PHE A 226 -19.69 -22.86 4.66
C PHE A 226 -21.09 -22.87 5.25
N PRO A 227 -21.31 -23.52 6.41
CA PRO A 227 -22.57 -23.40 7.14
C PRO A 227 -22.83 -21.94 7.54
N ASP A 228 -24.09 -21.52 7.48
CA ASP A 228 -24.50 -20.21 7.99
C ASP A 228 -24.17 -20.12 9.49
N ALA A 229 -23.77 -18.94 9.95
CA ALA A 229 -23.44 -18.69 11.34
C ALA A 229 -24.19 -17.48 11.88
N GLU A 230 -24.67 -17.55 13.12
CA GLU A 230 -25.28 -16.42 13.78
C GLU A 230 -24.19 -15.42 14.21
N VAL A 231 -24.42 -14.13 13.92
CA VAL A 231 -23.59 -13.03 14.38
C VAL A 231 -24.50 -11.93 14.93
N SER A 232 -24.23 -11.51 16.14
CA SER A 232 -24.87 -10.33 16.73
C SER A 232 -23.86 -9.21 16.86
N PHE A 233 -24.26 -8.01 16.45
CA PHE A 233 -23.49 -6.79 16.66
C PHE A 233 -24.18 -5.92 17.72
N GLN A 234 -23.41 -5.41 18.66
CA GLN A 234 -23.86 -4.49 19.69
C GLN A 234 -23.34 -3.09 19.37
N ARG A 235 -24.22 -2.10 19.30
CA ARG A 235 -23.81 -0.71 19.13
C ARG A 235 -23.01 -0.26 20.34
N THR A 236 -21.84 0.32 20.14
CA THR A 236 -21.00 0.85 21.20
C THR A 236 -21.02 2.37 21.20
N ALA A 237 -20.83 2.98 22.39
CA ALA A 237 -20.73 4.43 22.52
C ALA A 237 -19.30 4.93 22.23
N ALA A 238 -18.35 4.04 22.10
CA ALA A 238 -16.96 4.37 21.76
C ALA A 238 -16.81 4.47 20.25
N ALA A 239 -16.28 5.59 19.76
CA ALA A 239 -15.66 5.57 18.45
C ALA A 239 -14.57 4.51 18.51
N VAL A 240 -14.58 3.51 17.62
CA VAL A 240 -13.40 2.67 17.43
C VAL A 240 -12.35 3.61 16.84
N THR A 241 -11.46 4.04 17.70
CA THR A 241 -10.18 4.53 17.23
C THR A 241 -9.52 3.33 16.57
N GLY A 242 -9.18 3.43 15.30
CA GLY A 242 -8.35 2.43 14.62
C GLY A 242 -7.13 2.07 15.47
N PRO A 243 -6.31 1.11 15.04
CA PRO A 243 -5.18 0.69 15.85
C PRO A 243 -4.36 1.90 16.29
N ASN A 244 -4.07 1.95 17.59
CA ASN A 244 -3.29 3.05 18.17
C ASN A 244 -1.89 3.05 17.54
N ARG A 245 -1.45 4.20 17.00
CA ARG A 245 -0.11 4.40 16.40
C ARG A 245 0.58 5.57 17.09
N PRO A 246 1.05 5.36 18.35
CA PRO A 246 1.51 6.45 19.20
C PRO A 246 2.78 7.16 18.68
N GLN A 247 3.54 6.51 17.80
CA GLN A 247 4.75 7.08 17.21
C GLN A 247 4.49 7.95 15.99
N THR A 248 3.27 7.92 15.40
CA THR A 248 2.94 8.76 14.25
C THR A 248 3.08 10.24 14.61
N PRO A 249 3.99 10.98 13.96
CA PRO A 249 4.24 12.37 14.32
C PRO A 249 3.02 13.24 14.05
N GLN A 250 2.76 14.16 14.97
CA GLN A 250 1.63 15.09 14.92
C GLN A 250 2.11 16.54 14.86
N ALA A 251 1.46 17.35 14.02
CA ALA A 251 1.72 18.78 13.98
C ALA A 251 1.20 19.47 15.27
N PRO A 252 1.81 20.58 15.72
CA PRO A 252 2.95 21.28 15.10
C PRO A 252 4.28 20.56 15.34
N PHE A 253 5.08 20.41 14.28
CA PHE A 253 6.40 19.79 14.37
C PHE A 253 7.44 20.78 14.94
N PRO A 254 8.46 20.31 15.70
CA PRO A 254 9.57 21.16 16.17
C PRO A 254 10.66 21.38 15.10
N TYR A 255 10.37 21.13 13.83
CA TYR A 255 11.26 21.24 12.68
C TYR A 255 10.46 21.73 11.46
N GLY A 256 11.14 22.09 10.38
CA GLY A 256 10.50 22.46 9.12
C GLY A 256 10.00 21.22 8.38
N ALA A 257 8.80 21.29 7.82
CA ALA A 257 8.27 20.28 6.90
C ALA A 257 7.73 21.00 5.66
N GLU A 258 8.18 20.58 4.49
CA GLU A 258 7.88 21.21 3.21
C GLU A 258 7.39 20.14 2.22
N GLU A 259 6.22 20.35 1.64
CA GLU A 259 5.75 19.55 0.50
C GLU A 259 6.48 20.00 -0.76
N ILE A 260 7.05 19.04 -1.47
CA ILE A 260 7.92 19.30 -2.61
C ILE A 260 7.56 18.46 -3.83
N HIS A 261 7.97 18.94 -4.98
CA HIS A 261 7.91 18.18 -6.24
C HIS A 261 9.24 18.32 -6.98
N PHE A 262 9.66 17.26 -7.64
CA PHE A 262 10.84 17.28 -8.52
C PHE A 262 10.66 16.34 -9.70
N ASP A 263 11.20 16.72 -10.85
CA ASP A 263 11.13 15.92 -12.06
C ASP A 263 12.23 14.85 -12.08
N ASN A 264 11.92 13.69 -12.66
CA ASN A 264 12.94 12.72 -13.02
C ASN A 264 13.39 12.98 -14.47
N PRO A 265 14.60 13.54 -14.70
CA PRO A 265 15.07 13.84 -16.05
C PRO A 265 15.37 12.60 -16.91
N ALA A 266 15.47 11.42 -16.29
CA ALA A 266 15.67 10.15 -16.98
C ALA A 266 14.36 9.47 -17.42
N ALA A 267 13.21 9.98 -16.95
CA ALA A 267 11.90 9.43 -17.25
C ALA A 267 10.92 10.56 -17.64
N GLU A 268 10.60 10.65 -18.92
CA GLU A 268 9.71 11.69 -19.46
C GLU A 268 8.31 11.63 -18.81
N GLY A 269 7.85 12.77 -18.29
CA GLY A 269 6.54 12.89 -17.66
C GLY A 269 6.45 12.35 -16.23
N VAL A 270 7.58 11.97 -15.62
CA VAL A 270 7.64 11.56 -14.22
C VAL A 270 8.05 12.75 -13.36
N THR A 271 7.10 13.23 -12.55
CA THR A 271 7.31 14.21 -11.46
C THR A 271 6.98 13.53 -10.15
N LEU A 272 7.90 13.56 -9.22
CA LEU A 272 7.77 12.93 -7.90
C LEU A 272 7.33 13.97 -6.87
N ALA A 273 6.36 13.62 -6.05
CA ALA A 273 5.86 14.41 -4.94
C ALA A 273 6.41 13.84 -3.62
N GLY A 274 6.77 14.70 -2.70
CA GLY A 274 7.36 14.26 -1.44
C GLY A 274 7.29 15.30 -0.35
N THR A 275 7.83 14.95 0.81
CA THR A 275 7.99 15.83 1.96
C THR A 275 9.46 15.88 2.36
N LEU A 276 10.01 17.08 2.43
CA LEU A 276 11.33 17.34 3.01
C LEU A 276 11.17 17.85 4.44
N THR A 277 11.74 17.14 5.41
CA THR A 277 11.84 17.62 6.80
C THR A 277 13.23 18.18 7.06
N ILE A 278 13.31 19.35 7.71
CA ILE A 278 14.54 20.14 7.89
C ILE A 278 14.71 20.45 9.37
N PRO A 279 15.84 20.08 9.99
CA PRO A 279 16.13 20.40 11.39
C PRO A 279 16.10 21.92 11.66
N GLN A 280 15.90 22.30 12.93
CA GLN A 280 16.05 23.70 13.35
C GLN A 280 17.53 24.07 13.42
N GLY A 281 17.85 25.28 13.00
CA GLY A 281 19.22 25.85 13.08
C GLY A 281 19.70 26.41 11.75
N ASP A 282 20.99 26.77 11.72
CA ASP A 282 21.56 27.50 10.59
C ASP A 282 22.05 26.61 9.43
N GLY A 283 22.04 25.27 9.58
CA GLY A 283 22.52 24.36 8.52
C GLY A 283 23.95 24.69 7.98
N PRO A 284 24.40 24.09 6.85
CA PRO A 284 23.73 23.01 6.15
C PRO A 284 23.73 21.70 6.96
N PHE A 285 22.66 20.92 6.82
CA PHE A 285 22.46 19.67 7.54
C PHE A 285 22.84 18.46 6.70
N PRO A 286 23.37 17.38 7.30
CA PRO A 286 23.38 16.08 6.66
C PRO A 286 21.94 15.65 6.33
N ALA A 287 21.78 14.82 5.31
CA ALA A 287 20.45 14.41 4.88
C ALA A 287 20.36 12.91 4.53
N ALA A 288 19.15 12.38 4.62
CA ALA A 288 18.82 11.03 4.16
C ALA A 288 17.64 11.06 3.18
N ILE A 289 17.69 10.20 2.17
CA ILE A 289 16.58 9.91 1.27
C ILE A 289 16.03 8.55 1.66
N LEU A 290 14.74 8.46 1.97
CA LEU A 290 14.07 7.20 2.26
C LEU A 290 13.56 6.59 0.96
N ILE A 291 13.81 5.28 0.78
CA ILE A 291 13.45 4.50 -0.40
C ILE A 291 12.57 3.35 0.04
N SER A 292 11.33 3.35 -0.44
CA SER A 292 10.29 2.40 -0.06
C SER A 292 10.56 0.96 -0.51
N GLY A 293 9.88 0.03 0.16
CA GLY A 293 9.84 -1.39 -0.20
C GLY A 293 8.97 -1.66 -1.44
N SER A 294 8.77 -2.94 -1.73
CA SER A 294 8.03 -3.38 -2.92
C SER A 294 6.52 -3.08 -2.82
N GLY A 295 5.93 -2.79 -3.97
CA GLY A 295 4.53 -2.38 -4.10
C GLY A 295 4.38 -0.87 -4.22
N PRO A 296 3.20 -0.36 -4.61
CA PRO A 296 2.95 1.08 -4.71
C PRO A 296 2.88 1.68 -3.31
N GLN A 297 3.84 2.52 -2.96
CA GLN A 297 3.99 3.12 -1.64
C GLN A 297 3.82 4.64 -1.69
N ASP A 298 3.16 5.17 -0.66
CA ASP A 298 3.22 6.60 -0.37
C ASP A 298 4.56 6.96 0.32
N ARG A 299 4.84 8.24 0.43
CA ARG A 299 6.06 8.79 1.05
C ARG A 299 6.29 8.36 2.50
N ASP A 300 5.28 7.84 3.17
CA ASP A 300 5.32 7.38 4.55
C ASP A 300 5.50 5.86 4.65
N GLU A 301 5.51 5.14 3.51
CA GLU A 301 5.49 3.67 3.42
C GLU A 301 4.35 3.11 4.27
N THR A 302 3.14 3.66 4.07
CA THR A 302 1.98 3.36 4.91
C THR A 302 1.52 1.93 4.76
N VAL A 303 1.56 1.17 5.84
CA VAL A 303 1.09 -0.23 5.90
C VAL A 303 0.38 -0.50 7.23
N TRP A 304 -0.83 -1.05 7.20
CA TRP A 304 -1.63 -1.32 8.41
C TRP A 304 -1.80 -0.10 9.34
N THR A 305 -1.98 1.09 8.78
CA THR A 305 -1.98 2.41 9.45
C THR A 305 -0.66 2.83 10.10
N HIS A 306 0.36 2.00 10.07
CA HIS A 306 1.72 2.43 10.39
C HIS A 306 2.25 3.34 9.30
N ARG A 307 3.11 4.29 9.70
CA ARG A 307 3.82 5.21 8.81
C ARG A 307 5.31 5.20 9.16
N PRO A 308 6.01 4.09 8.87
CA PRO A 308 7.39 3.92 9.32
C PRO A 308 8.31 5.03 8.83
N PHE A 309 8.17 5.48 7.59
CA PHE A 309 9.00 6.56 7.08
C PHE A 309 8.71 7.92 7.71
N ALA A 310 7.45 8.19 8.10
CA ALA A 310 7.15 9.38 8.89
C ALA A 310 7.83 9.33 10.27
N VAL A 311 7.84 8.15 10.92
CA VAL A 311 8.48 7.94 12.22
C VAL A 311 10.01 8.07 12.13
N ILE A 312 10.63 7.44 11.13
CA ILE A 312 12.07 7.56 10.87
C ILE A 312 12.44 9.03 10.60
N ALA A 313 11.67 9.71 9.73
CA ALA A 313 11.92 11.10 9.39
C ALA A 313 11.80 12.04 10.60
N ASP A 314 10.76 11.88 11.42
CA ASP A 314 10.60 12.66 12.66
C ASP A 314 11.79 12.46 13.60
N HIS A 315 12.18 11.19 13.80
CA HIS A 315 13.29 10.85 14.69
C HIS A 315 14.62 11.43 14.20
N LEU A 316 14.97 11.22 12.93
CA LEU A 316 16.21 11.72 12.34
C LEU A 316 16.25 13.26 12.31
N THR A 317 15.12 13.90 11.96
CA THR A 317 15.08 15.37 11.86
C THR A 317 15.20 16.04 13.22
N ARG A 318 14.64 15.46 14.29
CA ARG A 318 14.87 15.91 15.67
C ARG A 318 16.33 15.79 16.10
N ASN A 319 17.08 14.90 15.49
CA ASN A 319 18.49 14.64 15.77
C ASN A 319 19.45 15.27 14.76
N GLY A 320 18.99 16.26 14.00
CA GLY A 320 19.86 17.12 13.17
C GLY A 320 20.11 16.58 11.76
N ILE A 321 19.36 15.60 11.27
CA ILE A 321 19.45 15.02 9.92
C ILE A 321 18.20 15.39 9.15
N ALA A 322 18.33 16.09 8.02
CA ALA A 322 17.21 16.35 7.14
C ALA A 322 16.75 15.06 6.43
N VAL A 323 15.46 14.94 6.15
CA VAL A 323 14.95 13.72 5.52
C VAL A 323 14.01 14.05 4.35
N LEU A 324 14.32 13.47 3.19
CA LEU A 324 13.45 13.46 2.02
C LEU A 324 12.79 12.09 1.90
N ARG A 325 11.47 12.10 1.82
CA ARG A 325 10.65 10.93 1.47
C ARG A 325 9.66 11.32 0.39
N TYR A 326 9.36 10.43 -0.54
CA TYR A 326 8.53 10.73 -1.71
C TYR A 326 7.62 9.55 -2.07
N ASP A 327 6.48 9.86 -2.71
CA ASP A 327 5.56 8.86 -3.23
C ASP A 327 6.19 8.18 -4.45
N ASP A 328 6.03 6.87 -4.58
CA ASP A 328 6.48 6.14 -5.76
C ASP A 328 5.88 6.71 -7.04
N ARG A 329 6.63 6.61 -8.16
CA ARG A 329 6.07 7.01 -9.46
C ARG A 329 4.73 6.32 -9.73
N GLY A 330 3.72 7.09 -10.17
CA GLY A 330 2.39 6.58 -10.47
C GLY A 330 1.56 6.23 -9.24
N PHE A 331 1.98 6.66 -8.04
CA PHE A 331 1.24 6.50 -6.80
C PHE A 331 1.17 7.82 -6.02
N GLY A 332 0.19 7.95 -5.11
CA GLY A 332 -0.01 9.15 -4.32
C GLY A 332 -0.17 10.41 -5.19
N GLU A 333 0.72 11.38 -4.98
CA GLU A 333 0.75 12.63 -5.77
C GLU A 333 1.81 12.60 -6.88
N SER A 334 2.60 11.51 -7.00
CA SER A 334 3.61 11.34 -8.05
C SER A 334 2.99 10.93 -9.36
N THR A 335 3.53 11.45 -10.47
CA THR A 335 3.13 11.04 -11.82
C THR A 335 3.92 9.83 -12.30
N GLY A 336 3.48 9.21 -13.40
CA GLY A 336 4.15 8.06 -14.02
C GLY A 336 3.26 6.83 -14.06
N ASP A 337 3.85 5.67 -14.34
CA ASP A 337 3.16 4.37 -14.41
C ASP A 337 3.89 3.36 -13.52
N PHE A 338 3.37 3.14 -12.31
CA PHE A 338 3.92 2.14 -11.38
C PHE A 338 3.87 0.73 -11.96
N ALA A 339 2.77 0.36 -12.62
CA ALA A 339 2.54 -1.01 -13.09
C ALA A 339 3.52 -1.44 -14.20
N ALA A 340 4.02 -0.48 -14.99
CA ALA A 340 5.02 -0.71 -16.02
C ALA A 340 6.47 -0.62 -15.50
N SER A 341 6.68 -0.16 -14.26
CA SER A 341 7.99 0.14 -13.69
C SER A 341 8.67 -1.09 -13.05
N THR A 342 9.96 -0.98 -12.89
CA THR A 342 10.84 -1.97 -12.28
C THR A 342 11.72 -1.31 -11.22
N SER A 343 12.45 -2.09 -10.41
CA SER A 343 13.41 -1.57 -9.42
C SER A 343 14.47 -0.63 -10.04
N MET A 344 14.81 -0.82 -11.33
CA MET A 344 15.74 0.07 -12.03
C MET A 344 15.12 1.44 -12.35
N ASP A 345 13.83 1.48 -12.58
CA ASP A 345 13.09 2.72 -12.76
C ASP A 345 12.99 3.50 -11.43
N PHE A 346 12.75 2.82 -10.33
CA PHE A 346 12.75 3.40 -8.98
C PHE A 346 14.17 3.86 -8.56
N ALA A 347 15.22 3.15 -8.99
CA ALA A 347 16.59 3.63 -8.82
C ALA A 347 16.83 4.96 -9.56
N SER A 348 16.25 5.15 -10.75
CA SER A 348 16.34 6.43 -11.47
C SER A 348 15.59 7.55 -10.73
N ASP A 349 14.49 7.25 -10.05
CA ASP A 349 13.76 8.22 -9.21
C ASP A 349 14.59 8.64 -7.99
N THR A 350 15.21 7.67 -7.32
CA THR A 350 16.11 7.94 -6.20
C THR A 350 17.31 8.79 -6.64
N ALA A 351 17.88 8.54 -7.82
CA ALA A 351 18.96 9.36 -8.36
C ALA A 351 18.49 10.81 -8.67
N ALA A 352 17.26 10.98 -9.14
CA ALA A 352 16.65 12.30 -9.34
C ALA A 352 16.39 13.01 -7.99
N ALA A 353 15.92 12.29 -6.97
CA ALA A 353 15.75 12.80 -5.61
C ALA A 353 17.08 13.31 -5.02
N LEU A 354 18.15 12.54 -5.19
CA LEU A 354 19.51 12.94 -4.76
C LEU A 354 19.96 14.20 -5.50
N ALA A 355 19.82 14.24 -6.82
CA ALA A 355 20.21 15.40 -7.62
C ALA A 355 19.42 16.65 -7.22
N TRP A 356 18.13 16.52 -6.95
CA TRP A 356 17.29 17.64 -6.48
C TRP A 356 17.69 18.09 -5.06
N LEU A 357 17.88 17.15 -4.13
CA LEU A 357 18.23 17.48 -2.73
C LEU A 357 19.56 18.20 -2.63
N LYS A 358 20.53 17.89 -3.49
CA LYS A 358 21.82 18.60 -3.61
C LYS A 358 21.68 20.08 -4.01
N THR A 359 20.57 20.50 -4.59
CA THR A 359 20.33 21.91 -4.94
C THR A 359 19.85 22.76 -3.76
N ARG A 360 19.52 22.13 -2.64
CA ARG A 360 18.94 22.78 -1.47
C ARG A 360 20.05 23.42 -0.61
N PRO A 361 19.99 24.74 -0.34
CA PRO A 361 21.03 25.43 0.43
C PRO A 361 21.10 25.01 1.89
N GLU A 362 20.02 24.44 2.44
CA GLU A 362 19.92 23.94 3.81
C GLU A 362 20.63 22.59 4.00
N ILE A 363 21.00 21.91 2.91
CA ILE A 363 21.54 20.57 2.91
C ILE A 363 23.03 20.58 2.61
N ASP A 364 23.80 19.84 3.40
CA ASP A 364 25.19 19.54 3.09
C ASP A 364 25.24 18.49 1.95
N ALA A 365 25.52 18.98 0.74
CA ALA A 365 25.58 18.15 -0.45
C ALA A 365 26.64 17.03 -0.40
N ALA A 366 27.59 17.09 0.53
CA ALA A 366 28.61 16.06 0.73
C ALA A 366 28.20 14.99 1.76
N SER A 367 27.05 15.18 2.43
CA SER A 367 26.58 14.33 3.54
C SER A 367 25.15 13.83 3.30
N ILE A 368 24.80 13.48 2.03
CA ILE A 368 23.50 12.91 1.68
C ILE A 368 23.62 11.39 1.56
N GLY A 369 22.87 10.66 2.36
CA GLY A 369 22.81 9.19 2.31
C GLY A 369 21.47 8.65 1.83
N LEU A 370 21.44 7.35 1.59
CA LEU A 370 20.27 6.60 1.19
C LEU A 370 19.89 5.62 2.29
N ILE A 371 18.63 5.60 2.70
CA ILE A 371 18.06 4.64 3.65
C ILE A 371 16.98 3.87 2.89
N GLY A 372 17.23 2.61 2.55
CA GLY A 372 16.30 1.78 1.79
C GLY A 372 15.73 0.66 2.63
N HIS A 373 14.41 0.51 2.63
CA HIS A 373 13.71 -0.59 3.27
C HIS A 373 13.34 -1.68 2.25
N SER A 374 13.57 -2.95 2.58
CA SER A 374 13.18 -4.08 1.73
C SER A 374 13.73 -3.91 0.29
N GLU A 375 12.89 -3.80 -0.74
CA GLU A 375 13.33 -3.48 -2.11
C GLU A 375 14.14 -2.18 -2.19
N GLY A 376 13.82 -1.18 -1.37
CA GLY A 376 14.63 0.04 -1.26
C GLY A 376 16.07 -0.25 -0.84
N GLY A 377 16.29 -1.29 -0.02
CA GLY A 377 17.62 -1.79 0.34
C GLY A 377 18.37 -2.46 -0.82
N LEU A 378 17.66 -2.91 -1.86
CA LEU A 378 18.23 -3.34 -3.14
C LEU A 378 18.52 -2.15 -4.05
N ILE A 379 17.64 -1.13 -4.07
CA ILE A 379 17.74 0.06 -4.90
C ILE A 379 18.91 0.94 -4.47
N ALA A 380 19.12 1.13 -3.18
CA ALA A 380 20.17 2.00 -2.66
C ALA A 380 21.58 1.64 -3.17
N PRO A 381 22.03 0.37 -3.12
CA PRO A 381 23.30 -0.05 -3.73
C PRO A 381 23.37 0.19 -5.25
N VAL A 382 22.27 0.02 -5.99
CA VAL A 382 22.21 0.29 -7.44
C VAL A 382 22.52 1.75 -7.71
N VAL A 383 21.95 2.67 -6.93
CA VAL A 383 22.19 4.11 -7.08
C VAL A 383 23.60 4.49 -6.64
N ALA A 384 24.10 3.92 -5.55
CA ALA A 384 25.42 4.26 -4.99
C ALA A 384 26.59 3.72 -5.80
N ALA A 385 26.44 2.56 -6.45
CA ALA A 385 27.53 1.86 -7.14
C ALA A 385 28.29 2.69 -8.18
N ASP A 386 27.63 3.64 -8.83
CA ASP A 386 28.20 4.51 -9.85
C ASP A 386 28.02 6.00 -9.53
N ASN A 387 27.68 6.34 -8.26
CA ASN A 387 27.36 7.69 -7.86
C ASN A 387 28.08 8.11 -6.55
N SER A 388 29.21 8.78 -6.73
CA SER A 388 30.01 9.30 -5.60
C SER A 388 29.36 10.45 -4.81
N ASP A 389 28.20 10.93 -5.22
CA ASP A 389 27.42 11.94 -4.49
C ASP A 389 26.65 11.31 -3.32
N VAL A 390 26.52 10.00 -3.28
CA VAL A 390 25.97 9.27 -2.12
C VAL A 390 27.05 9.18 -1.04
N ALA A 391 26.76 9.69 0.15
CA ALA A 391 27.71 9.72 1.25
C ALA A 391 27.70 8.45 2.11
N PHE A 392 26.55 7.80 2.26
CA PHE A 392 26.38 6.57 3.06
C PHE A 392 25.14 5.81 2.64
N LEU A 393 25.06 4.53 3.05
CA LEU A 393 23.87 3.70 2.90
C LEU A 393 23.45 3.11 4.25
N VAL A 394 22.13 3.05 4.45
CA VAL A 394 21.49 2.25 5.49
C VAL A 394 20.51 1.29 4.81
N LEU A 395 20.76 0.00 4.94
CA LEU A 395 19.95 -1.06 4.32
C LEU A 395 19.10 -1.72 5.41
N LEU A 396 17.81 -1.40 5.41
CA LEU A 396 16.81 -1.90 6.35
C LEU A 396 16.15 -3.14 5.73
N ALA A 397 16.43 -4.33 6.23
CA ALA A 397 15.93 -5.59 5.67
C ALA A 397 16.19 -5.70 4.15
N GLY A 398 17.37 -5.23 3.71
CA GLY A 398 17.75 -5.21 2.30
C GLY A 398 18.12 -6.60 1.77
N PRO A 399 17.76 -6.92 0.50
CA PRO A 399 18.17 -8.15 -0.17
C PRO A 399 19.70 -8.27 -0.35
N GLY A 400 20.29 -9.35 0.12
CA GLY A 400 21.68 -9.71 -0.11
C GLY A 400 21.85 -10.94 -1.00
N THR A 401 20.73 -11.60 -1.35
CA THR A 401 20.67 -12.75 -2.25
C THR A 401 19.88 -12.39 -3.52
N THR A 402 19.87 -13.29 -4.51
CA THR A 402 19.13 -13.06 -5.76
C THR A 402 17.63 -12.97 -5.50
N GLY A 403 16.89 -12.23 -6.34
CA GLY A 403 15.43 -12.12 -6.23
C GLY A 403 14.72 -13.48 -6.25
N GLU A 404 15.22 -14.45 -7.00
CA GLU A 404 14.69 -15.82 -6.98
C GLU A 404 14.88 -16.48 -5.62
N GLN A 405 16.06 -16.31 -4.99
CA GLN A 405 16.33 -16.86 -3.66
C GLN A 405 15.46 -16.19 -2.58
N ILE A 406 15.27 -14.86 -2.67
CA ILE A 406 14.34 -14.13 -1.77
C ILE A 406 12.93 -14.75 -1.82
N ILE A 407 12.39 -14.97 -3.03
CA ILE A 407 11.04 -15.56 -3.17
C ILE A 407 10.98 -16.98 -2.59
N LEU A 408 12.02 -17.77 -2.76
CA LEU A 408 12.09 -19.11 -2.17
C LEU A 408 12.10 -19.05 -0.63
N ASP A 409 13.04 -18.29 -0.08
CA ASP A 409 13.25 -18.22 1.38
C ASP A 409 12.02 -17.63 2.08
N GLN A 410 11.46 -16.54 1.56
CA GLN A 410 10.23 -15.91 2.03
C GLN A 410 9.05 -16.89 2.04
N SER A 411 8.90 -17.66 0.95
CA SER A 411 7.79 -18.62 0.84
C SER A 411 7.92 -19.76 1.83
N LEU A 412 9.14 -20.25 2.04
CA LEU A 412 9.38 -21.31 3.01
C LEU A 412 9.22 -20.82 4.45
N ALA A 413 9.78 -19.63 4.78
CA ALA A 413 9.64 -19.04 6.10
C ALA A 413 8.17 -18.76 6.46
N ALA A 414 7.39 -18.23 5.51
CA ALA A 414 5.95 -17.99 5.70
C ALA A 414 5.15 -19.31 5.87
N ALA A 415 5.51 -20.35 5.12
CA ALA A 415 4.88 -21.66 5.25
C ALA A 415 5.22 -22.32 6.61
N GLU A 416 6.45 -22.20 7.05
CA GLU A 416 6.90 -22.69 8.37
C GLU A 416 6.20 -21.95 9.50
N ALA A 417 6.18 -20.61 9.47
CA ALA A 417 5.49 -19.77 10.44
C ALA A 417 3.99 -20.11 10.53
N SER A 418 3.35 -20.42 9.41
CA SER A 418 1.94 -20.87 9.37
C SER A 418 1.73 -22.32 9.81
N GLY A 419 2.77 -23.03 10.28
CA GLY A 419 2.69 -24.38 10.80
C GLY A 419 2.53 -25.46 9.74
N GLN A 420 3.01 -25.24 8.51
CA GLN A 420 3.04 -26.25 7.47
C GLN A 420 3.96 -27.42 7.86
N SER A 421 3.61 -28.64 7.40
CA SER A 421 4.42 -29.81 7.66
C SER A 421 5.73 -29.80 6.86
N GLU A 422 6.76 -30.51 7.36
CA GLU A 422 8.03 -30.71 6.66
C GLU A 422 7.84 -31.24 5.22
N ALA A 423 6.90 -32.17 5.04
CA ALA A 423 6.55 -32.67 3.72
C ALA A 423 5.97 -31.59 2.78
N GLN A 424 5.22 -30.63 3.31
CA GLN A 424 4.72 -29.49 2.53
C GLN A 424 5.85 -28.52 2.21
N LEU A 425 6.76 -28.25 3.13
CA LEU A 425 7.95 -27.42 2.90
C LEU A 425 8.84 -28.02 1.81
N GLU A 426 9.05 -29.36 1.80
CA GLU A 426 9.78 -30.03 0.71
C GLU A 426 9.11 -29.86 -0.65
N ILE A 427 7.78 -29.95 -0.71
CA ILE A 427 7.02 -29.70 -1.95
C ILE A 427 7.23 -28.28 -2.43
N LEU A 428 7.10 -27.29 -1.56
CA LEU A 428 7.29 -25.88 -1.91
C LEU A 428 8.74 -25.62 -2.35
N ALA A 429 9.73 -26.14 -1.64
CA ALA A 429 11.15 -26.03 -2.00
C ALA A 429 11.44 -26.61 -3.39
N GLY A 430 10.68 -27.63 -3.82
CA GLY A 430 10.82 -28.20 -5.16
C GLY A 430 10.04 -27.45 -6.25
N LEU A 431 8.89 -26.86 -5.93
CA LEU A 431 8.01 -26.21 -6.91
C LEU A 431 8.36 -24.74 -7.16
N ILE A 432 8.70 -23.99 -6.11
CA ILE A 432 8.96 -22.55 -6.23
C ILE A 432 10.09 -22.26 -7.21
N PRO A 433 11.26 -22.93 -7.17
CA PRO A 433 12.32 -22.69 -8.15
C PRO A 433 11.91 -23.02 -9.60
N GLN A 434 10.98 -23.97 -9.79
CA GLN A 434 10.48 -24.27 -11.14
C GLN A 434 9.57 -23.14 -11.65
N ILE A 435 8.73 -22.59 -10.77
CA ILE A 435 7.81 -21.49 -11.09
C ILE A 435 8.60 -20.20 -11.36
N THR A 436 9.49 -19.83 -10.45
CA THR A 436 10.31 -18.61 -10.58
C THR A 436 11.27 -18.72 -11.75
N GLY A 437 11.90 -19.90 -11.97
CA GLY A 437 12.76 -20.17 -13.10
C GLY A 437 12.03 -20.06 -14.45
N ALA A 438 10.78 -20.57 -14.54
CA ALA A 438 9.98 -20.44 -15.76
C ALA A 438 9.69 -18.97 -16.11
N VAL A 439 9.52 -18.10 -15.10
CA VAL A 439 9.33 -16.65 -15.31
C VAL A 439 10.65 -15.93 -15.60
N ARG A 440 11.68 -16.23 -14.82
CA ARG A 440 13.02 -15.63 -14.95
C ARG A 440 13.63 -15.84 -16.33
N ASP A 441 13.54 -17.08 -16.85
CA ASP A 441 14.21 -17.51 -18.07
C ASP A 441 13.40 -17.19 -19.34
N ALA A 442 12.13 -16.82 -19.21
CA ALA A 442 11.28 -16.44 -20.32
C ALA A 442 11.74 -15.15 -20.99
N ALA A 443 11.68 -15.12 -22.34
CA ALA A 443 12.10 -13.97 -23.13
C ALA A 443 11.25 -12.72 -22.85
N ASP A 444 9.93 -12.91 -22.71
CA ASP A 444 8.94 -11.85 -22.51
C ASP A 444 7.79 -12.33 -21.62
N ALA A 445 6.79 -11.48 -21.39
CA ALA A 445 5.63 -11.79 -20.54
C ALA A 445 4.74 -12.90 -21.14
N ASP A 446 4.62 -12.94 -22.46
CA ASP A 446 3.81 -13.95 -23.15
C ASP A 446 4.45 -15.34 -23.03
N ALA A 447 5.76 -15.43 -23.22
CA ALA A 447 6.54 -16.66 -23.03
C ALA A 447 6.47 -17.13 -21.57
N ALA A 448 6.57 -16.22 -20.59
CA ALA A 448 6.42 -16.52 -19.17
C ALA A 448 5.01 -17.02 -18.85
N SER A 449 3.97 -16.39 -19.40
CA SER A 449 2.59 -16.80 -19.25
C SER A 449 2.34 -18.22 -19.79
N GLN A 450 2.86 -18.52 -20.96
CA GLN A 450 2.74 -19.86 -21.57
C GLN A 450 3.49 -20.92 -20.74
N ALA A 451 4.68 -20.60 -20.25
CA ALA A 451 5.47 -21.51 -19.42
C ALA A 451 4.76 -21.80 -18.09
N LEU A 452 4.21 -20.78 -17.44
CA LEU A 452 3.41 -20.93 -16.21
C LEU A 452 2.11 -21.69 -16.46
N ASP A 453 1.40 -21.43 -17.57
CA ASP A 453 0.18 -22.16 -17.91
C ASP A 453 0.44 -23.65 -18.08
N ALA A 454 1.54 -24.01 -18.69
CA ALA A 454 1.94 -25.41 -18.85
C ALA A 454 2.38 -26.07 -17.53
N LEU A 455 3.04 -25.31 -16.64
CA LEU A 455 3.57 -25.81 -15.36
C LEU A 455 2.46 -25.94 -14.29
N LEU A 456 1.56 -24.96 -14.20
CA LEU A 456 0.51 -24.89 -13.20
C LEU A 456 -0.67 -25.80 -13.57
N THR A 457 -0.44 -27.12 -13.58
CA THR A 457 -1.50 -28.14 -13.72
C THR A 457 -2.41 -28.15 -12.50
N ASP A 458 -3.59 -28.79 -12.58
CA ASP A 458 -4.49 -28.91 -11.43
C ASP A 458 -3.82 -29.60 -10.23
N GLU A 459 -2.89 -30.52 -10.48
CA GLU A 459 -2.12 -31.20 -9.44
C GLU A 459 -1.15 -30.23 -8.74
N VAL A 460 -0.40 -29.43 -9.51
CA VAL A 460 0.51 -28.41 -8.97
C VAL A 460 -0.25 -27.32 -8.21
N LEU A 461 -1.37 -26.85 -8.76
CA LEU A 461 -2.24 -25.89 -8.08
C LEU A 461 -2.75 -26.43 -6.74
N ALA A 462 -3.16 -27.71 -6.71
CA ALA A 462 -3.60 -28.36 -5.47
C ALA A 462 -2.46 -28.47 -4.43
N GLN A 463 -1.22 -28.76 -4.86
CA GLN A 463 -0.05 -28.80 -3.99
C GLN A 463 0.29 -27.41 -3.42
N LEU A 464 0.02 -26.34 -4.20
CA LEU A 464 0.19 -24.95 -3.77
C LEU A 464 -1.04 -24.42 -2.99
N GLY A 465 -2.11 -25.19 -2.82
CA GLY A 465 -3.34 -24.74 -2.17
C GLY A 465 -4.14 -23.71 -2.99
N ILE A 466 -3.90 -23.61 -4.29
CA ILE A 466 -4.52 -22.64 -5.20
C ILE A 466 -5.72 -23.30 -5.90
N ALA A 467 -6.87 -22.65 -5.87
CA ALA A 467 -8.03 -23.14 -6.62
C ALA A 467 -7.81 -22.99 -8.14
N PRO A 468 -8.21 -23.96 -8.99
CA PRO A 468 -8.03 -23.90 -10.45
C PRO A 468 -8.59 -22.61 -11.08
N ALA A 469 -9.68 -22.06 -10.54
CA ALA A 469 -10.27 -20.80 -11.00
C ALA A 469 -9.34 -19.57 -10.80
N GLN A 470 -8.35 -19.65 -9.93
CA GLN A 470 -7.39 -18.58 -9.63
C GLN A 470 -6.14 -18.64 -10.53
N LYS A 471 -5.98 -19.70 -11.34
CA LYS A 471 -4.79 -19.91 -12.18
C LYS A 471 -4.44 -18.70 -13.03
N SER A 472 -5.41 -18.15 -13.77
CA SER A 472 -5.18 -17.00 -14.65
C SER A 472 -4.75 -15.75 -13.88
N LEU A 473 -5.29 -15.52 -12.69
CA LEU A 473 -4.90 -14.43 -11.82
C LEU A 473 -3.45 -14.58 -11.34
N VAL A 474 -3.10 -15.78 -10.88
CA VAL A 474 -1.73 -16.11 -10.44
C VAL A 474 -0.73 -15.91 -11.58
N ILE A 475 -1.02 -16.40 -12.79
CA ILE A 475 -0.18 -16.18 -13.96
C ILE A 475 -0.01 -14.67 -14.21
N GLY A 476 -1.14 -13.94 -14.29
CA GLY A 476 -1.11 -12.50 -14.56
C GLY A 476 -0.25 -11.70 -13.58
N GLN A 477 -0.24 -12.07 -12.31
CA GLN A 477 0.59 -11.43 -11.29
C GLN A 477 2.07 -11.75 -11.44
N ASN A 478 2.41 -12.99 -11.78
CA ASN A 478 3.79 -13.46 -11.87
C ASN A 478 4.50 -13.08 -13.19
N VAL A 479 3.78 -12.59 -14.20
CA VAL A 479 4.39 -12.14 -15.47
C VAL A 479 4.59 -10.63 -15.57
N ARG A 480 4.28 -9.85 -14.53
CA ARG A 480 4.47 -8.40 -14.48
C ARG A 480 5.92 -8.01 -14.69
N ALA A 481 6.16 -6.85 -15.27
CA ALA A 481 7.49 -6.33 -15.57
C ALA A 481 8.38 -6.31 -14.34
N TRP A 482 7.88 -5.75 -13.24
CA TRP A 482 8.58 -5.70 -11.97
C TRP A 482 9.01 -7.10 -11.47
N TYR A 483 8.08 -8.06 -11.37
CA TYR A 483 8.39 -9.39 -10.83
C TYR A 483 9.44 -10.13 -11.67
N ARG A 484 9.32 -10.03 -13.00
CA ARG A 484 10.30 -10.61 -13.92
C ARG A 484 11.69 -9.96 -13.79
N ALA A 485 11.75 -8.66 -13.55
CA ALA A 485 13.00 -7.94 -13.30
C ALA A 485 13.59 -8.32 -11.94
N PHE A 486 12.76 -8.36 -10.90
CA PHE A 486 13.14 -8.74 -9.54
C PHE A 486 13.75 -10.14 -9.48
N LEU A 487 13.13 -11.16 -10.11
CA LEU A 487 13.66 -12.52 -10.17
C LEU A 487 15.05 -12.61 -10.81
N ARG A 488 15.38 -11.68 -11.71
CA ARG A 488 16.70 -11.62 -12.41
C ARG A 488 17.72 -10.79 -11.64
N HIS A 489 17.29 -10.10 -10.61
CA HIS A 489 18.18 -9.21 -9.86
C HIS A 489 19.18 -10.05 -9.05
N ASP A 490 20.46 -9.70 -9.22
CA ASP A 490 21.57 -10.16 -8.41
C ASP A 490 22.21 -8.94 -7.73
N PRO A 491 22.17 -8.82 -6.39
CA PRO A 491 22.75 -7.68 -5.70
C PRO A 491 24.28 -7.66 -5.69
N ALA A 492 24.94 -8.81 -5.83
CA ALA A 492 26.39 -8.92 -5.66
C ALA A 492 27.21 -8.01 -6.59
N PRO A 493 26.90 -7.87 -7.91
CA PRO A 493 27.63 -6.95 -8.79
C PRO A 493 27.48 -5.48 -8.44
N TRP A 494 26.37 -5.09 -7.78
CA TRP A 494 26.14 -3.73 -7.33
C TRP A 494 26.87 -3.45 -6.03
N LEU A 495 26.72 -4.32 -5.03
CA LEU A 495 27.40 -4.24 -3.75
C LEU A 495 28.93 -4.19 -3.91
N ALA A 496 29.50 -4.95 -4.84
CA ALA A 496 30.94 -4.96 -5.09
C ALA A 496 31.52 -3.60 -5.59
N ARG A 497 30.67 -2.63 -5.92
CA ARG A 497 31.05 -1.29 -6.37
C ARG A 497 30.69 -0.19 -5.38
N VAL A 498 30.20 -0.56 -4.21
CA VAL A 498 29.84 0.39 -3.13
C VAL A 498 31.07 0.61 -2.25
N ASP A 499 31.64 1.80 -2.33
CA ASP A 499 32.79 2.22 -1.52
C ASP A 499 32.37 3.09 -0.32
N GLN A 500 31.11 3.53 -0.27
CA GLN A 500 30.55 4.36 0.80
C GLN A 500 30.38 3.54 2.08
N PRO A 501 30.42 4.16 3.28
CA PRO A 501 30.03 3.53 4.54
C PRO A 501 28.62 2.90 4.46
N VAL A 502 28.50 1.65 4.92
CA VAL A 502 27.22 0.90 4.90
C VAL A 502 26.86 0.39 6.29
N LEU A 503 25.63 0.66 6.71
CA LEU A 503 24.95 -0.02 7.79
C LEU A 503 23.86 -0.94 7.19
N ALA A 504 23.96 -2.24 7.37
CA ALA A 504 22.93 -3.19 6.98
C ALA A 504 22.35 -3.86 8.21
N VAL A 505 21.05 -3.70 8.43
CA VAL A 505 20.33 -4.26 9.58
C VAL A 505 19.13 -5.05 9.15
N ASN A 506 18.83 -6.12 9.90
CA ASN A 506 17.64 -6.91 9.68
C ASN A 506 17.08 -7.44 11.01
N GLY A 507 15.77 -7.63 11.09
CA GLY A 507 15.12 -8.21 12.26
C GLY A 507 15.29 -9.73 12.31
N SER A 508 15.51 -10.29 13.51
CA SER A 508 15.69 -11.76 13.68
C SER A 508 14.40 -12.54 13.39
N LEU A 509 13.24 -11.88 13.43
CA LEU A 509 11.93 -12.42 13.10
C LEU A 509 11.43 -12.02 11.71
N ASP A 510 12.32 -11.53 10.85
CA ASP A 510 11.95 -11.19 9.46
C ASP A 510 11.78 -12.47 8.63
N ILE A 511 10.52 -12.74 8.23
CA ILE A 511 10.18 -13.88 7.37
C ILE A 511 10.03 -13.47 5.89
N GLN A 512 10.21 -12.18 5.56
CA GLN A 512 10.13 -11.68 4.18
C GLN A 512 11.51 -11.58 3.53
N VAL A 513 12.48 -11.01 4.24
CA VAL A 513 13.89 -10.99 3.85
C VAL A 513 14.67 -11.68 4.96
N VAL A 514 14.78 -13.01 4.90
CA VAL A 514 15.35 -13.84 5.97
C VAL A 514 16.77 -13.36 6.32
N PRO A 515 17.06 -12.99 7.60
CA PRO A 515 18.24 -12.22 7.98
C PRO A 515 19.57 -12.92 7.65
N GLY A 516 19.71 -14.18 8.04
CA GLY A 516 21.00 -14.89 7.97
C GLY A 516 21.61 -14.92 6.56
N ALA A 517 20.83 -15.31 5.55
CA ALA A 517 21.30 -15.40 4.17
C ALA A 517 21.55 -14.01 3.56
N ASN A 518 20.69 -13.05 3.86
CA ASN A 518 20.76 -11.71 3.26
C ASN A 518 21.87 -10.86 3.86
N LEU A 519 22.04 -10.83 5.18
CA LEU A 519 23.16 -10.14 5.82
C LEU A 519 24.50 -10.72 5.37
N ALA A 520 24.61 -12.05 5.31
CA ALA A 520 25.81 -12.71 4.81
C ALA A 520 26.08 -12.38 3.32
N GLY A 521 25.05 -12.30 2.49
CA GLY A 521 25.16 -11.92 1.08
C GLY A 521 25.61 -10.47 0.90
N ILE A 522 25.07 -9.54 1.70
CA ILE A 522 25.50 -8.14 1.74
C ILE A 522 26.98 -8.03 2.15
N GLU A 523 27.37 -8.70 3.24
CA GLU A 523 28.75 -8.70 3.73
C GLU A 523 29.73 -9.26 2.67
N ALA A 524 29.36 -10.36 2.04
CA ALA A 524 30.16 -10.94 0.96
C ALA A 524 30.27 -10.02 -0.26
N GLY A 525 29.17 -9.39 -0.66
CA GLY A 525 29.14 -8.42 -1.76
C GLY A 525 29.99 -7.19 -1.49
N LEU A 526 30.01 -6.72 -0.24
CA LEU A 526 30.78 -5.56 0.22
C LEU A 526 32.21 -5.91 0.70
N SER A 527 32.70 -7.10 0.41
CA SER A 527 34.02 -7.57 0.93
C SER A 527 35.21 -6.69 0.55
N GLY A 528 35.06 -5.79 -0.43
CA GLY A 528 36.07 -4.78 -0.80
C GLY A 528 35.96 -3.45 -0.06
N ASN A 529 34.92 -3.26 0.76
CA ASN A 529 34.63 -2.03 1.49
C ASN A 529 35.05 -2.18 2.96
N ASP A 530 35.87 -1.29 3.47
CA ASP A 530 36.43 -1.34 4.82
C ASP A 530 35.49 -0.74 5.91
N ASP A 531 34.39 -0.04 5.54
CA ASP A 531 33.43 0.58 6.48
C ASP A 531 32.03 -0.01 6.31
N VAL A 532 31.89 -1.27 6.68
CA VAL A 532 30.63 -2.02 6.64
C VAL A 532 30.27 -2.51 8.03
N THR A 533 29.01 -2.27 8.42
CA THR A 533 28.41 -2.80 9.65
C THR A 533 27.19 -3.62 9.29
N THR A 534 27.17 -4.91 9.63
CA THR A 534 26.01 -5.80 9.50
C THR A 534 25.52 -6.21 10.87
N LEU A 535 24.22 -6.10 11.14
CA LEU A 535 23.63 -6.45 12.44
C LEU A 535 22.27 -7.13 12.26
N GLU A 536 22.07 -8.23 12.97
CA GLU A 536 20.75 -8.81 13.19
C GLU A 536 20.18 -8.27 14.50
N LEU A 537 18.97 -7.72 14.44
CA LEU A 537 18.29 -7.08 15.57
C LEU A 537 17.29 -8.07 16.17
N GLU A 538 17.60 -8.53 17.38
CA GLU A 538 16.82 -9.55 18.08
C GLU A 538 15.37 -9.12 18.33
N GLY A 539 14.40 -10.00 18.02
CA GLY A 539 12.98 -9.80 18.30
C GLY A 539 12.27 -8.80 17.40
N LEU A 540 12.91 -8.31 16.32
CA LEU A 540 12.27 -7.42 15.36
C LEU A 540 11.80 -8.17 14.12
N ASN A 541 10.64 -7.76 13.58
CA ASN A 541 10.09 -8.26 12.33
C ASN A 541 10.60 -7.48 11.11
N HIS A 542 10.06 -7.75 9.92
CA HIS A 542 10.41 -7.05 8.67
C HIS A 542 10.19 -5.53 8.71
N MET A 543 9.17 -5.07 9.45
CA MET A 543 8.85 -3.65 9.64
C MET A 543 9.66 -3.01 10.79
N PHE A 544 10.61 -3.72 11.36
CA PHE A 544 11.38 -3.29 12.55
C PHE A 544 10.52 -3.01 13.77
N GLN A 545 9.39 -3.69 13.90
CA GLN A 545 8.56 -3.69 15.10
C GLN A 545 9.02 -4.79 16.06
N THR A 546 8.91 -4.56 17.36
CA THR A 546 9.05 -5.62 18.36
C THR A 546 7.91 -6.62 18.20
N ALA A 547 8.22 -7.86 17.87
CA ALA A 547 7.28 -8.89 17.46
C ALA A 547 7.43 -10.18 18.26
N GLU A 548 6.44 -11.06 18.20
CA GLU A 548 6.47 -12.40 18.80
C GLU A 548 6.75 -13.49 17.76
N THR A 549 6.17 -13.36 16.57
CA THR A 549 6.22 -14.38 15.52
C THR A 549 6.88 -13.90 14.23
N GLY A 550 6.84 -12.59 13.94
CA GLY A 550 7.26 -12.01 12.67
C GLY A 550 6.26 -12.22 11.53
N GLU A 551 5.13 -12.88 11.76
CA GLU A 551 4.08 -13.03 10.77
C GLU A 551 3.47 -11.67 10.36
N VAL A 552 3.17 -11.49 9.08
CA VAL A 552 2.56 -10.25 8.57
C VAL A 552 1.22 -9.92 9.24
N ALA A 553 0.47 -10.93 9.66
CA ALA A 553 -0.78 -10.76 10.40
C ALA A 553 -0.58 -10.08 11.78
N GLU A 554 0.63 -10.09 12.30
CA GLU A 554 0.97 -9.47 13.57
C GLU A 554 1.12 -7.94 13.45
N TYR A 555 1.53 -7.43 12.29
CA TYR A 555 1.81 -5.99 12.06
C TYR A 555 0.65 -5.08 12.44
N ALA A 556 -0.56 -5.45 12.06
CA ALA A 556 -1.75 -4.64 12.34
C ALA A 556 -2.06 -4.53 13.85
N ARG A 557 -1.65 -5.52 14.66
CA ARG A 557 -1.93 -5.58 16.11
C ARG A 557 -0.86 -4.93 16.96
N ILE A 558 0.36 -4.84 16.45
CA ILE A 558 1.46 -4.16 17.14
C ILE A 558 1.19 -2.65 17.10
N GLU A 559 1.24 -1.97 18.26
CA GLU A 559 1.08 -0.51 18.33
C GLU A 559 2.35 0.24 17.92
N GLU A 560 3.51 -0.36 18.19
CA GLU A 560 4.82 0.17 17.81
C GLU A 560 4.96 0.17 16.28
N THR A 561 5.32 1.31 15.70
CA THR A 561 5.54 1.44 14.26
C THR A 561 6.98 1.08 13.88
N PHE A 562 7.94 1.47 14.73
CA PHE A 562 9.35 1.20 14.52
C PHE A 562 10.05 1.15 15.87
N ALA A 563 10.85 0.11 16.13
CA ALA A 563 11.51 -0.08 17.42
C ALA A 563 12.44 1.09 17.75
N PRO A 564 12.31 1.71 18.94
CA PRO A 564 13.18 2.81 19.36
C PRO A 564 14.67 2.48 19.31
N SER A 565 15.04 1.25 19.64
CA SER A 565 16.43 0.77 19.56
C SER A 565 17.00 0.79 18.14
N ALA A 566 16.19 0.49 17.15
CA ALA A 566 16.61 0.55 15.74
C ALA A 566 16.71 2.02 15.26
N LEU A 567 15.77 2.89 15.68
CA LEU A 567 15.86 4.34 15.40
C LEU A 567 17.15 4.95 16.00
N GLU A 568 17.45 4.64 17.25
CA GLU A 568 18.67 5.09 17.95
C GLU A 568 19.93 4.60 17.25
N LEU A 569 19.98 3.30 16.90
CA LEU A 569 21.11 2.70 16.18
C LEU A 569 21.41 3.42 14.86
N ILE A 570 20.38 3.63 14.03
CA ILE A 570 20.49 4.32 12.74
C ILE A 570 21.00 5.75 12.95
N THR A 571 20.39 6.46 13.88
CA THR A 571 20.70 7.85 14.18
C THR A 571 22.14 7.99 14.69
N ASP A 572 22.56 7.18 15.65
CA ASP A 572 23.91 7.21 16.22
C ASP A 572 24.97 6.85 15.18
N TRP A 573 24.67 5.87 14.31
CA TRP A 573 25.56 5.48 13.23
C TRP A 573 25.78 6.61 12.22
N ILE A 574 24.71 7.32 11.83
CA ILE A 574 24.79 8.46 10.90
C ILE A 574 25.47 9.66 11.59
N THR A 575 25.02 10.06 12.77
CA THR A 575 25.54 11.27 13.45
C THR A 575 26.99 11.13 13.85
N THR A 576 27.47 9.94 14.18
CA THR A 576 28.89 9.66 14.49
C THR A 576 29.79 9.92 13.28
N ARG A 577 29.29 9.75 12.03
CA ARG A 577 30.06 9.91 10.80
C ARG A 577 29.84 11.27 10.13
N PHE A 578 28.64 11.78 10.16
CA PHE A 578 28.18 12.94 9.38
C PHE A 578 27.55 14.04 10.24
N GLY A 579 27.39 13.83 11.56
CA GLY A 579 26.90 14.86 12.49
C GLY A 579 27.90 16.03 12.61
N ASN A 580 27.37 17.27 12.67
CA ASN A 580 28.16 18.50 12.86
C ASN A 580 28.53 18.71 14.33
#